data_d5d96e511c5e16f5d390a16fc80265dc
#
_entry.id   d5d96e511c5e16f5d390a16fc80265dc
#
_cell.length_a   1.000
_cell.length_b   1.000
_cell.length_c   1.000
_cell.angle_alpha   90.00
_cell.angle_beta   90.00
_cell.angle_gamma   90.00
#
_symmetry.space_group_name_H-M   'P 1'
#
loop_
_entity.id
_entity.type
_entity.pdbx_description
1 polymer ?
#
loop_
_entity_poly.entity_id
_entity_poly.type
_entity_poly.pdbx_seq_one_letter_code
_entity_poly.pdbx_strand_id
1 'polypeptide(L)'
;ALIAISLFGASYANAGSHEYTYSGPADLSGEKLTIFGPWLAPQDDDFRDVISIFEAATGASVEYGGSDEFESIINIDCQAGSPADIAVFPQPGLAANIAATGCLSPLGNDVKQMVLDNYAAGQSWVDLTTYKDPAGFDKFYGVFYRVNVKSLVWYSPDNFEDNGYEIPETMEDLLALADQMVSDGNTPFCIGLGSGGATGWPATDWMEDIMLRTHSPNTYDQWVSNEMKFNDQRVIDAMDFFGSIALNDSYVNGGTKAVATTDFR
;
A
#
# COMPACT_ATOMS: atom_id res chain seq x y z
N ALA A 1 38.24 14.28 31.93
CA ALA A 1 37.41 14.30 30.73
C ALA A 1 36.06 13.66 31.05
N LEU A 2 35.03 14.48 31.20
CA LEU A 2 33.63 14.03 31.36
C LEU A 2 33.05 13.86 29.98
N ILE A 3 32.68 12.65 29.62
CA ILE A 3 31.89 12.33 28.44
C ILE A 3 30.43 12.49 28.85
N ALA A 4 29.76 13.52 28.32
CA ALA A 4 28.33 13.68 28.43
C ALA A 4 27.67 12.78 27.41
N ILE A 5 27.07 11.69 27.86
CA ILE A 5 26.15 10.86 27.03
C ILE A 5 24.84 11.61 26.99
N SER A 6 24.54 12.25 25.86
CA SER A 6 23.22 12.77 25.57
C SER A 6 22.28 11.61 25.24
N LEU A 7 21.50 11.20 26.22
CA LEU A 7 20.31 10.37 26.02
C LEU A 7 19.33 11.15 25.15
N PHE A 8 19.27 10.83 23.85
CA PHE A 8 18.14 11.18 23.04
C PHE A 8 16.95 10.37 23.55
N GLY A 9 16.16 10.99 24.43
CA GLY A 9 14.85 10.49 24.78
C GLY A 9 14.01 10.43 23.49
N ALA A 10 13.68 9.24 23.04
CA ALA A 10 12.63 9.06 22.06
C ALA A 10 11.35 9.62 22.70
N SER A 11 10.95 10.81 22.28
CA SER A 11 9.63 11.33 22.52
C SER A 11 8.68 10.39 21.79
N TYR A 12 8.09 9.44 22.50
CA TYR A 12 6.86 8.83 22.02
C TYR A 12 5.90 9.99 21.81
N ALA A 13 5.62 10.31 20.56
CA ALA A 13 4.49 11.17 20.24
C ALA A 13 3.30 10.46 20.90
N ASN A 14 2.81 11.01 22.01
CA ASN A 14 1.47 10.70 22.46
C ASN A 14 0.58 11.02 21.26
N ALA A 15 0.04 9.99 20.63
CA ALA A 15 -1.12 10.14 19.78
C ALA A 15 -2.16 10.79 20.70
N GLY A 16 -2.26 12.12 20.61
CA GLY A 16 -3.25 12.85 21.36
C GLY A 16 -4.57 12.19 21.04
N SER A 17 -5.35 11.87 22.05
CA SER A 17 -6.75 11.52 21.87
C SER A 17 -7.40 12.74 21.23
N HIS A 18 -7.36 12.82 19.89
CA HIS A 18 -8.17 13.76 19.16
C HIS A 18 -9.59 13.29 19.39
N GLU A 19 -10.31 14.03 20.22
CA GLU A 19 -11.74 13.85 20.37
C GLU A 19 -12.35 14.14 18.99
N TYR A 20 -12.70 13.07 18.27
CA TYR A 20 -13.30 13.20 16.94
C TYR A 20 -14.69 13.82 17.12
N THR A 21 -14.89 14.99 16.54
CA THR A 21 -16.21 15.66 16.52
C THR A 21 -16.80 15.48 15.12
N TYR A 22 -17.81 14.64 15.02
CA TYR A 22 -18.58 14.50 13.80
C TYR A 22 -19.41 15.77 13.55
N SER A 23 -19.25 16.37 12.37
CA SER A 23 -19.92 17.62 11.97
C SER A 23 -20.97 17.46 10.87
N GLY A 24 -21.28 16.23 10.48
CA GLY A 24 -22.28 15.91 9.45
C GLY A 24 -23.73 15.93 9.96
N PRO A 25 -24.67 15.36 9.20
CA PRO A 25 -26.06 15.22 9.62
C PRO A 25 -26.17 14.50 10.95
N ALA A 26 -26.92 15.07 11.89
CA ALA A 26 -26.97 14.61 13.27
C ALA A 26 -27.81 13.33 13.47
N ASP A 27 -28.70 12.98 12.56
CA ASP A 27 -29.59 11.82 12.66
C ASP A 27 -29.72 11.12 11.30
N LEU A 28 -29.08 9.95 11.21
CA LEU A 28 -29.17 9.02 10.08
C LEU A 28 -29.77 7.68 10.56
N SER A 29 -30.58 7.70 11.63
CA SER A 29 -31.19 6.50 12.18
C SER A 29 -32.05 5.79 11.14
N GLY A 30 -31.76 4.51 10.92
CA GLY A 30 -32.44 3.67 9.93
C GLY A 30 -31.80 3.66 8.55
N GLU A 31 -30.82 4.53 8.27
CA GLU A 31 -30.02 4.45 7.05
C GLU A 31 -29.01 3.32 7.15
N LYS A 32 -28.77 2.68 6.02
CA LYS A 32 -27.77 1.61 5.86
C LYS A 32 -26.75 2.01 4.82
N LEU A 33 -25.49 1.73 5.11
CA LEU A 33 -24.38 1.92 4.21
C LEU A 33 -23.61 0.61 4.09
N THR A 34 -23.30 0.22 2.85
CA THR A 34 -22.46 -0.95 2.57
C THR A 34 -21.08 -0.51 2.12
N ILE A 35 -20.06 -1.13 2.69
CA ILE A 35 -18.66 -0.89 2.32
C ILE A 35 -18.03 -2.22 1.91
N PHE A 36 -17.32 -2.25 0.79
CA PHE A 36 -16.59 -3.42 0.33
C PHE A 36 -15.10 -3.10 0.17
N GLY A 37 -14.23 -3.99 0.66
CA GLY A 37 -12.80 -3.76 0.66
C GLY A 37 -11.96 -5.03 0.75
N PRO A 38 -10.60 -4.90 0.74
CA PRO A 38 -9.70 -6.04 0.70
C PRO A 38 -9.37 -6.64 2.07
N TRP A 39 -9.76 -6.00 3.16
CA TRP A 39 -9.31 -6.41 4.50
C TRP A 39 -10.17 -7.52 5.06
N LEU A 40 -9.48 -8.54 5.61
CA LEU A 40 -10.03 -9.64 6.38
C LEU A 40 -9.51 -9.57 7.82
N ALA A 41 -10.13 -10.31 8.73
CA ALA A 41 -9.67 -10.39 10.11
C ALA A 41 -8.19 -10.82 10.19
N PRO A 42 -7.38 -10.19 11.06
CA PRO A 42 -7.76 -9.12 12.01
C PRO A 42 -7.63 -7.69 11.46
N GLN A 43 -7.28 -7.49 10.20
CA GLN A 43 -7.00 -6.16 9.63
C GLN A 43 -8.26 -5.28 9.49
N ASP A 44 -9.43 -5.88 9.38
CA ASP A 44 -10.70 -5.17 9.31
C ASP A 44 -11.20 -4.69 10.68
N ASP A 45 -10.67 -5.21 11.79
CA ASP A 45 -11.07 -4.81 13.14
C ASP A 45 -10.81 -3.31 13.36
N ASP A 46 -9.62 -2.82 13.01
CA ASP A 46 -9.28 -1.39 13.10
C ASP A 46 -10.24 -0.50 12.28
N PHE A 47 -10.66 -0.99 11.10
CA PHE A 47 -11.59 -0.25 10.25
C PHE A 47 -13.01 -0.27 10.82
N ARG A 48 -13.43 -1.37 11.43
CA ARG A 48 -14.72 -1.46 12.13
C ARG A 48 -14.77 -0.55 13.34
N ASP A 49 -13.66 -0.38 14.05
CA ASP A 49 -13.55 0.59 15.15
C ASP A 49 -13.78 2.03 14.67
N VAL A 50 -13.20 2.40 13.52
CA VAL A 50 -13.46 3.73 12.91
C VAL A 50 -14.92 3.87 12.48
N ILE A 51 -15.51 2.84 11.86
CA ILE A 51 -16.92 2.80 11.47
C ILE A 51 -17.82 3.00 12.69
N SER A 52 -17.51 2.36 13.82
CA SER A 52 -18.31 2.44 15.04
C SER A 52 -18.45 3.87 15.57
N ILE A 53 -17.46 4.73 15.35
CA ILE A 53 -17.52 6.16 15.71
C ILE A 53 -18.59 6.87 14.89
N PHE A 54 -18.66 6.59 13.60
CA PHE A 54 -19.68 7.16 12.71
C PHE A 54 -21.08 6.66 13.08
N GLU A 55 -21.24 5.36 13.31
CA GLU A 55 -22.51 4.76 13.71
C GLU A 55 -23.02 5.36 15.05
N ALA A 56 -22.12 5.48 16.04
CA ALA A 56 -22.46 6.07 17.33
C ALA A 56 -22.85 7.54 17.23
N ALA A 57 -22.24 8.29 16.30
CA ALA A 57 -22.52 9.71 16.12
C ALA A 57 -23.81 9.98 15.32
N THR A 58 -24.22 9.05 14.45
CA THR A 58 -25.29 9.28 13.46
C THR A 58 -26.51 8.39 13.63
N GLY A 59 -26.36 7.23 14.29
CA GLY A 59 -27.40 6.21 14.35
C GLY A 59 -27.57 5.40 13.06
N ALA A 60 -26.73 5.61 12.05
CA ALA A 60 -26.68 4.79 10.85
C ALA A 60 -26.12 3.39 11.17
N SER A 61 -26.39 2.42 10.29
CA SER A 61 -25.78 1.09 10.33
C SER A 61 -24.86 0.91 9.13
N VAL A 62 -23.62 0.48 9.38
CA VAL A 62 -22.63 0.27 8.32
C VAL A 62 -22.23 -1.21 8.26
N GLU A 63 -22.39 -1.82 7.10
CA GLU A 63 -21.97 -3.20 6.85
C GLU A 63 -20.69 -3.20 6.01
N TYR A 64 -19.58 -3.67 6.61
CA TYR A 64 -18.33 -3.89 5.89
C TYR A 64 -18.20 -5.34 5.49
N GLY A 65 -18.01 -5.59 4.18
CA GLY A 65 -17.61 -6.86 3.59
C GLY A 65 -16.16 -6.82 3.15
N GLY A 66 -15.37 -7.84 3.55
CA GLY A 66 -13.96 -7.96 3.15
C GLY A 66 -13.75 -9.18 2.25
N SER A 67 -12.83 -9.07 1.28
CA SER A 67 -12.38 -10.19 0.45
C SER A 67 -10.96 -9.98 -0.07
N ASP A 68 -10.13 -11.02 -0.01
CA ASP A 68 -8.82 -11.05 -0.68
C ASP A 68 -8.94 -11.11 -2.22
N GLU A 69 -10.12 -11.45 -2.75
CA GLU A 69 -10.47 -11.37 -4.17
C GLU A 69 -11.17 -10.03 -4.53
N PHE A 70 -11.03 -8.99 -3.69
CA PHE A 70 -11.68 -7.69 -3.87
C PHE A 70 -11.54 -7.16 -5.31
N GLU A 71 -10.34 -7.20 -5.88
CA GLU A 71 -10.07 -6.63 -7.21
C GLU A 71 -10.86 -7.30 -8.33
N SER A 72 -11.09 -8.62 -8.22
CA SER A 72 -11.91 -9.37 -9.17
C SER A 72 -13.39 -9.10 -8.95
N ILE A 73 -13.83 -9.13 -7.70
CA ILE A 73 -15.25 -9.01 -7.33
C ILE A 73 -15.79 -7.62 -7.65
N ILE A 74 -15.06 -6.54 -7.33
CA ILE A 74 -15.52 -5.17 -7.59
C ILE A 74 -15.77 -4.92 -9.10
N ASN A 75 -14.96 -5.52 -9.97
CA ASN A 75 -15.18 -5.45 -11.43
C ASN A 75 -16.50 -6.14 -11.84
N ILE A 76 -16.78 -7.29 -11.24
CA ILE A 76 -18.02 -8.06 -11.51
C ILE A 76 -19.24 -7.27 -11.02
N ASP A 77 -19.18 -6.75 -9.79
CA ASP A 77 -20.28 -6.01 -9.17
C ASP A 77 -20.60 -4.72 -9.92
N CYS A 78 -19.55 -4.00 -10.38
CA CYS A 78 -19.73 -2.83 -11.25
C CYS A 78 -20.40 -3.19 -12.57
N GLN A 79 -20.01 -4.28 -13.21
CA GLN A 79 -20.64 -4.76 -14.47
C GLN A 79 -22.07 -5.21 -14.24
N ALA A 80 -22.36 -5.81 -13.09
CA ALA A 80 -23.70 -6.23 -12.71
C ALA A 80 -24.61 -5.06 -12.30
N GLY A 81 -24.05 -3.87 -12.06
CA GLY A 81 -24.77 -2.68 -11.59
C GLY A 81 -25.24 -2.78 -10.15
N SER A 82 -24.55 -3.57 -9.33
CA SER A 82 -24.87 -3.79 -7.90
C SER A 82 -23.65 -3.75 -6.97
N PRO A 83 -22.75 -2.76 -7.11
CA PRO A 83 -21.64 -2.60 -6.19
C PRO A 83 -22.12 -2.15 -4.81
N ALA A 84 -21.26 -2.28 -3.79
CA ALA A 84 -21.46 -1.64 -2.49
C ALA A 84 -21.49 -0.11 -2.66
N ASP A 85 -22.07 0.61 -1.66
CA ASP A 85 -22.15 2.07 -1.68
C ASP A 85 -20.76 2.73 -1.66
N ILE A 86 -19.82 2.12 -0.95
CA ILE A 86 -18.42 2.56 -0.89
C ILE A 86 -17.51 1.36 -1.18
N ALA A 87 -16.45 1.59 -1.97
CA ALA A 87 -15.39 0.62 -2.20
C ALA A 87 -14.05 1.13 -1.66
N VAL A 88 -13.31 0.26 -0.97
CA VAL A 88 -11.96 0.56 -0.46
C VAL A 88 -10.94 -0.08 -1.39
N PHE A 89 -10.34 0.74 -2.23
CA PHE A 89 -9.37 0.28 -3.23
C PHE A 89 -7.97 0.18 -2.62
N PRO A 90 -7.30 -0.98 -2.75
CA PRO A 90 -5.89 -1.12 -2.35
C PRO A 90 -4.94 -0.43 -3.33
N GLN A 91 -5.38 -0.22 -4.58
CA GLN A 91 -4.55 0.31 -5.68
C GLN A 91 -5.26 1.44 -6.42
N PRO A 92 -4.62 2.63 -6.56
CA PRO A 92 -5.19 3.76 -7.31
C PRO A 92 -5.47 3.42 -8.78
N GLY A 93 -4.63 2.60 -9.43
CA GLY A 93 -4.81 2.21 -10.82
C GLY A 93 -6.11 1.46 -11.08
N LEU A 94 -6.50 0.55 -10.18
CA LEU A 94 -7.80 -0.14 -10.28
C LEU A 94 -8.95 0.85 -10.11
N ALA A 95 -8.86 1.76 -9.12
CA ALA A 95 -9.88 2.79 -8.92
C ALA A 95 -10.04 3.69 -10.16
N ALA A 96 -8.94 4.08 -10.80
CA ALA A 96 -8.97 4.85 -12.05
C ALA A 96 -9.68 4.10 -13.19
N ASN A 97 -9.39 2.80 -13.34
CA ASN A 97 -10.05 1.96 -14.34
C ASN A 97 -11.55 1.86 -14.10
N ILE A 98 -11.97 1.65 -12.85
CA ILE A 98 -13.39 1.56 -12.48
C ILE A 98 -14.08 2.93 -12.65
N ALA A 99 -13.43 4.05 -12.31
CA ALA A 99 -13.95 5.40 -12.55
C ALA A 99 -14.23 5.65 -14.05
N ALA A 100 -13.32 5.21 -14.92
CA ALA A 100 -13.48 5.35 -16.37
C ALA A 100 -14.68 4.55 -16.95
N THR A 101 -15.17 3.53 -16.23
CA THR A 101 -16.40 2.79 -16.62
C THR A 101 -17.68 3.52 -16.21
N GLY A 102 -17.61 4.50 -15.30
CA GLY A 102 -18.76 5.20 -14.72
C GLY A 102 -19.39 4.51 -13.52
N CYS A 103 -18.76 3.47 -12.99
CA CYS A 103 -19.23 2.79 -11.78
C CYS A 103 -19.02 3.64 -10.52
N LEU A 104 -17.95 4.46 -10.48
CA LEU A 104 -17.71 5.38 -9.37
C LEU A 104 -18.42 6.73 -9.58
N SER A 105 -18.96 7.27 -8.52
CA SER A 105 -19.50 8.63 -8.48
C SER A 105 -18.46 9.63 -7.98
N PRO A 106 -18.24 10.77 -8.66
CA PRO A 106 -17.34 11.81 -8.19
C PRO A 106 -17.81 12.35 -6.82
N LEU A 107 -16.84 12.63 -5.95
CA LEU A 107 -17.08 13.26 -4.65
C LEU A 107 -17.25 14.78 -4.81
N GLY A 108 -17.95 15.37 -3.85
CA GLY A 108 -18.22 16.81 -3.82
C GLY A 108 -16.98 17.67 -3.49
N ASN A 109 -17.10 18.96 -3.79
CA ASN A 109 -16.03 19.92 -3.49
C ASN A 109 -15.80 20.11 -1.98
N ASP A 110 -16.78 19.87 -1.16
CA ASP A 110 -16.71 19.90 0.30
C ASP A 110 -15.76 18.79 0.82
N VAL A 111 -15.89 17.58 0.30
CA VAL A 111 -14.96 16.47 0.63
C VAL A 111 -13.56 16.77 0.12
N LYS A 112 -13.44 17.30 -1.10
CA LYS A 112 -12.14 17.72 -1.64
C LYS A 112 -11.47 18.77 -0.76
N GLN A 113 -12.21 19.78 -0.30
CA GLN A 113 -11.68 20.82 0.57
C GLN A 113 -11.27 20.25 1.94
N MET A 114 -12.03 19.29 2.48
CA MET A 114 -11.64 18.57 3.71
C MET A 114 -10.28 17.89 3.57
N VAL A 115 -10.00 17.26 2.43
CA VAL A 115 -8.66 16.66 2.18
C VAL A 115 -7.58 17.75 2.13
N LEU A 116 -7.84 18.85 1.42
CA LEU A 116 -6.89 19.98 1.31
C LEU A 116 -6.56 20.60 2.68
N ASP A 117 -7.54 20.68 3.57
CA ASP A 117 -7.41 21.32 4.87
C ASP A 117 -6.78 20.42 5.95
N ASN A 118 -6.92 19.10 5.83
CA ASN A 118 -6.59 18.18 6.92
C ASN A 118 -5.44 17.20 6.59
N TYR A 119 -5.13 16.95 5.31
CA TYR A 119 -4.07 16.03 4.91
C TYR A 119 -2.76 16.78 4.65
N ALA A 120 -1.68 16.33 5.27
CA ALA A 120 -0.40 17.04 5.24
C ALA A 120 0.15 17.32 3.82
N ALA A 121 -0.07 16.41 2.87
CA ALA A 121 0.33 16.59 1.47
C ALA A 121 -0.75 17.27 0.60
N GLY A 122 -1.91 17.63 1.19
CA GLY A 122 -2.95 18.45 0.57
C GLY A 122 -3.28 18.09 -0.87
N GLN A 123 -2.82 18.93 -1.82
CA GLN A 123 -3.12 18.76 -3.24
C GLN A 123 -2.63 17.41 -3.82
N SER A 124 -1.49 16.88 -3.36
CA SER A 124 -0.97 15.60 -3.85
C SER A 124 -1.95 14.45 -3.59
N TRP A 125 -2.65 14.45 -2.45
CA TRP A 125 -3.68 13.45 -2.16
C TRP A 125 -4.91 13.59 -3.05
N VAL A 126 -5.28 14.82 -3.37
CA VAL A 126 -6.37 15.10 -4.32
C VAL A 126 -5.99 14.63 -5.73
N ASP A 127 -4.76 14.89 -6.16
CA ASP A 127 -4.28 14.52 -7.49
C ASP A 127 -4.26 12.98 -7.66
N LEU A 128 -3.81 12.25 -6.63
CA LEU A 128 -3.77 10.79 -6.61
C LEU A 128 -5.15 10.12 -6.67
N THR A 129 -6.22 10.83 -6.35
CA THR A 129 -7.60 10.33 -6.42
C THR A 129 -8.46 11.06 -7.45
N THR A 130 -7.81 11.80 -8.35
CA THR A 130 -8.43 12.45 -9.50
C THR A 130 -8.24 11.56 -10.73
N TYR A 131 -9.34 11.03 -11.26
CA TYR A 131 -9.35 10.09 -12.38
C TYR A 131 -10.23 10.62 -13.51
N LYS A 132 -10.07 10.03 -14.72
CA LYS A 132 -10.93 10.30 -15.86
C LYS A 132 -12.30 9.64 -15.67
N ASP A 133 -13.36 10.43 -15.90
CA ASP A 133 -14.72 9.90 -16.05
C ASP A 133 -14.90 9.24 -17.44
N PRO A 134 -16.05 8.59 -17.74
CA PRO A 134 -16.30 7.99 -19.05
C PRO A 134 -16.23 8.95 -20.23
N ALA A 135 -16.39 10.26 -19.99
CA ALA A 135 -16.27 11.30 -21.00
C ALA A 135 -14.84 11.87 -21.13
N GLY A 136 -13.90 11.38 -20.32
CA GLY A 136 -12.50 11.79 -20.33
C GLY A 136 -12.17 13.03 -19.50
N PHE A 137 -13.11 13.51 -18.66
CA PHE A 137 -12.88 14.65 -17.78
C PHE A 137 -12.33 14.21 -16.42
N ASP A 138 -11.39 15.00 -15.88
CA ASP A 138 -10.85 14.78 -14.53
C ASP A 138 -11.89 15.06 -13.45
N LYS A 139 -12.09 14.10 -12.57
CA LYS A 139 -12.99 14.17 -11.42
C LYS A 139 -12.32 13.61 -10.17
N PHE A 140 -12.67 14.17 -9.02
CA PHE A 140 -12.20 13.70 -7.72
C PHE A 140 -13.11 12.57 -7.21
N TYR A 141 -12.53 11.38 -6.90
CA TYR A 141 -13.32 10.18 -6.60
C TYR A 141 -13.07 9.57 -5.23
N GLY A 142 -12.02 9.94 -4.53
CA GLY A 142 -11.70 9.24 -3.30
C GLY A 142 -10.91 10.04 -2.27
N VAL A 143 -10.89 9.50 -1.07
CA VAL A 143 -10.05 9.97 0.04
C VAL A 143 -9.18 8.81 0.52
N PHE A 144 -7.96 9.10 0.95
CA PHE A 144 -7.09 8.10 1.54
C PHE A 144 -7.49 7.87 3.00
N TYR A 145 -7.80 6.62 3.33
CA TYR A 145 -8.07 6.20 4.70
C TYR A 145 -6.78 5.73 5.38
N ARG A 146 -5.96 4.94 4.67
CA ARG A 146 -4.78 4.29 5.22
C ARG A 146 -3.61 4.43 4.27
N VAL A 147 -2.44 4.74 4.84
CA VAL A 147 -1.17 4.78 4.12
C VAL A 147 -0.21 3.80 4.79
N ASN A 148 0.35 2.89 4.03
CA ASN A 148 1.33 1.93 4.52
C ASN A 148 2.74 2.40 4.16
N VAL A 149 3.67 2.25 5.10
CA VAL A 149 5.11 2.39 4.81
C VAL A 149 5.54 1.14 4.05
N LYS A 150 6.20 1.35 2.93
CA LYS A 150 6.75 0.31 2.06
C LYS A 150 8.27 0.35 2.08
N SER A 151 8.91 -0.53 1.32
CA SER A 151 10.37 -0.49 1.10
C SER A 151 11.21 -0.74 2.35
N LEU A 152 10.71 -1.60 3.25
CA LEU A 152 11.43 -2.03 4.43
C LEU A 152 11.97 -3.45 4.24
N VAL A 153 13.23 -3.66 4.62
CA VAL A 153 13.81 -4.99 4.74
C VAL A 153 13.64 -5.44 6.18
N TRP A 154 12.83 -6.47 6.39
CA TRP A 154 12.62 -7.06 7.70
C TRP A 154 13.70 -8.13 7.96
N TYR A 155 14.22 -8.17 9.16
CA TYR A 155 15.19 -9.18 9.58
C TYR A 155 14.86 -9.71 10.97
N SER A 156 15.36 -10.91 11.28
CA SER A 156 15.28 -11.49 12.64
C SER A 156 16.52 -11.10 13.43
N PRO A 157 16.39 -10.25 14.48
CA PRO A 157 17.53 -9.89 15.31
C PRO A 157 18.24 -11.11 15.93
N ASP A 158 17.46 -12.08 16.42
CA ASP A 158 18.00 -13.30 17.04
C ASP A 158 18.84 -14.11 16.04
N ASN A 159 18.35 -14.28 14.78
CA ASN A 159 19.11 -14.98 13.75
C ASN A 159 20.40 -14.25 13.38
N PHE A 160 20.38 -12.92 13.38
CA PHE A 160 21.57 -12.12 13.09
C PHE A 160 22.59 -12.25 14.23
N GLU A 161 22.15 -12.18 15.50
CA GLU A 161 23.02 -12.36 16.67
C GLU A 161 23.63 -13.76 16.70
N ASP A 162 22.83 -14.81 16.54
CA ASP A 162 23.25 -16.21 16.60
C ASP A 162 24.29 -16.56 15.52
N ASN A 163 24.22 -15.90 14.34
CA ASN A 163 25.15 -16.14 13.24
C ASN A 163 26.26 -15.07 13.12
N GLY A 164 26.25 -14.05 13.97
CA GLY A 164 27.22 -12.96 13.95
C GLY A 164 27.12 -12.07 12.70
N TYR A 165 25.92 -11.90 12.14
CA TYR A 165 25.68 -11.03 11.00
C TYR A 165 25.49 -9.59 11.46
N GLU A 166 26.09 -8.66 10.72
CA GLU A 166 25.90 -7.24 10.92
C GLU A 166 24.77 -6.70 10.04
N ILE A 167 24.05 -5.67 10.53
CA ILE A 167 22.98 -5.04 9.74
C ILE A 167 23.62 -4.23 8.61
N PRO A 168 23.30 -4.52 7.33
CA PRO A 168 23.88 -3.82 6.20
C PRO A 168 23.37 -2.37 6.12
N GLU A 169 24.26 -1.45 5.77
CA GLU A 169 23.92 -0.02 5.60
C GLU A 169 23.69 0.36 4.14
N THR A 170 24.23 -0.43 3.21
CA THR A 170 24.10 -0.21 1.76
C THR A 170 23.54 -1.45 1.06
N MET A 171 23.11 -1.28 -0.17
CA MET A 171 22.67 -2.42 -0.99
C MET A 171 23.81 -3.36 -1.31
N GLU A 172 25.01 -2.82 -1.51
CA GLU A 172 26.22 -3.61 -1.72
C GLU A 172 26.53 -4.48 -0.50
N ASP A 173 26.40 -3.93 0.71
CA ASP A 173 26.59 -4.68 1.95
C ASP A 173 25.51 -5.75 2.12
N LEU A 174 24.26 -5.46 1.74
CA LEU A 174 23.15 -6.43 1.79
C LEU A 174 23.43 -7.63 0.85
N LEU A 175 23.91 -7.38 -0.35
CA LEU A 175 24.26 -8.45 -1.29
C LEU A 175 25.48 -9.24 -0.82
N ALA A 176 26.49 -8.58 -0.27
CA ALA A 176 27.65 -9.25 0.33
C ALA A 176 27.25 -10.13 1.52
N LEU A 177 26.34 -9.64 2.36
CA LEU A 177 25.77 -10.42 3.46
C LEU A 177 24.96 -11.62 2.93
N ALA A 178 24.21 -11.45 1.84
CA ALA A 178 23.47 -12.54 1.22
C ALA A 178 24.42 -13.65 0.72
N ASP A 179 25.53 -13.29 0.09
CA ASP A 179 26.57 -14.23 -0.32
C ASP A 179 27.21 -14.95 0.88
N GLN A 180 27.46 -14.23 1.98
CA GLN A 180 27.95 -14.83 3.22
C GLN A 180 26.94 -15.84 3.78
N MET A 181 25.66 -15.46 3.88
CA MET A 181 24.59 -16.34 4.37
C MET A 181 24.51 -17.64 3.55
N VAL A 182 24.61 -17.55 2.23
CA VAL A 182 24.66 -18.72 1.35
C VAL A 182 25.89 -19.59 1.65
N SER A 183 27.07 -18.98 1.83
CA SER A 183 28.29 -19.67 2.20
C SER A 183 28.19 -20.41 3.54
N ASP A 184 27.46 -19.83 4.48
CA ASP A 184 27.20 -20.40 5.80
C ASP A 184 26.09 -21.48 5.79
N GLY A 185 25.45 -21.70 4.63
CA GLY A 185 24.39 -22.68 4.43
C GLY A 185 22.98 -22.15 4.78
N ASN A 186 22.84 -20.84 4.94
CA ASN A 186 21.58 -20.16 5.21
C ASN A 186 20.96 -19.62 3.92
N THR A 187 19.65 -19.35 3.93
CA THR A 187 18.94 -18.71 2.82
C THR A 187 18.66 -17.25 3.16
N PRO A 188 19.21 -16.29 2.39
CA PRO A 188 19.13 -14.87 2.71
C PRO A 188 17.73 -14.29 2.72
N PHE A 189 16.90 -14.62 1.72
CA PHE A 189 15.62 -13.93 1.52
C PHE A 189 14.42 -14.89 1.54
N CYS A 190 13.35 -14.44 2.17
CA CYS A 190 12.01 -14.98 1.99
C CYS A 190 11.23 -13.98 1.13
N ILE A 191 10.96 -14.33 -0.13
CA ILE A 191 10.21 -13.50 -1.07
C ILE A 191 8.95 -14.27 -1.48
N GLY A 192 7.79 -13.69 -1.19
CA GLY A 192 6.50 -14.20 -1.62
C GLY A 192 5.76 -13.18 -2.48
N LEU A 193 5.35 -13.59 -3.68
CA LEU A 193 4.57 -12.76 -4.60
C LEU A 193 3.12 -13.21 -4.71
N GLY A 194 2.77 -14.34 -4.07
CA GLY A 194 1.42 -14.90 -4.11
C GLY A 194 0.42 -14.05 -3.33
N SER A 195 -0.70 -13.70 -3.95
CA SER A 195 -1.79 -12.91 -3.36
C SER A 195 -3.11 -13.13 -4.12
N GLY A 196 -3.50 -14.39 -4.37
CA GLY A 196 -4.72 -14.68 -5.12
C GLY A 196 -4.78 -13.96 -6.47
N GLY A 197 -5.90 -13.29 -6.74
CA GLY A 197 -6.10 -12.50 -7.96
C GLY A 197 -5.15 -11.30 -8.12
N ALA A 198 -4.54 -10.84 -7.02
CA ALA A 198 -3.58 -9.74 -7.01
C ALA A 198 -2.11 -10.21 -7.01
N THR A 199 -1.85 -11.51 -7.27
CA THR A 199 -0.49 -12.05 -7.31
C THR A 199 0.44 -11.20 -8.17
N GLY A 200 1.61 -10.86 -7.61
CA GLY A 200 2.63 -10.03 -8.27
C GLY A 200 2.77 -8.62 -7.69
N TRP A 201 1.81 -8.11 -6.92
CA TRP A 201 1.92 -6.76 -6.35
C TRP A 201 3.18 -6.55 -5.47
N PRO A 202 3.69 -7.55 -4.72
CA PRO A 202 4.95 -7.34 -3.99
C PRO A 202 6.15 -7.11 -4.92
N ALA A 203 6.13 -7.66 -6.14
CA ALA A 203 7.16 -7.36 -7.12
C ALA A 203 7.07 -5.92 -7.64
N THR A 204 5.87 -5.35 -7.76
CA THR A 204 5.74 -3.91 -8.09
C THR A 204 6.30 -3.03 -6.99
N ASP A 205 6.10 -3.37 -5.71
CA ASP A 205 6.72 -2.65 -4.59
C ASP A 205 8.27 -2.66 -4.69
N TRP A 206 8.87 -3.79 -5.05
CA TRP A 206 10.31 -3.87 -5.32
C TRP A 206 10.73 -2.94 -6.46
N MET A 207 10.00 -2.98 -7.57
CA MET A 207 10.30 -2.15 -8.74
C MET A 207 10.17 -0.67 -8.43
N GLU A 208 9.14 -0.27 -7.70
CA GLU A 208 8.90 1.11 -7.29
C GLU A 208 10.02 1.62 -6.37
N ASP A 209 10.41 0.81 -5.39
CA ASP A 209 11.52 1.16 -4.50
C ASP A 209 12.85 1.31 -5.25
N ILE A 210 13.18 0.35 -6.12
CA ILE A 210 14.41 0.40 -6.92
C ILE A 210 14.41 1.66 -7.81
N MET A 211 13.31 1.96 -8.48
CA MET A 211 13.17 3.14 -9.32
C MET A 211 13.34 4.45 -8.53
N LEU A 212 12.75 4.53 -7.33
CA LEU A 212 12.85 5.72 -6.47
C LEU A 212 14.22 5.89 -5.81
N ARG A 213 14.97 4.79 -5.60
CA ARG A 213 16.34 4.86 -5.07
C ARG A 213 17.38 5.16 -6.12
N THR A 214 17.16 4.70 -7.35
CA THR A 214 18.15 4.82 -8.43
C THR A 214 17.89 6.02 -9.34
N HIS A 215 16.69 6.60 -9.30
CA HIS A 215 16.29 7.71 -10.16
C HIS A 215 15.56 8.83 -9.39
N SER A 216 15.30 9.94 -10.07
CA SER A 216 14.56 11.04 -9.48
C SER A 216 13.06 10.74 -9.37
N PRO A 217 12.33 11.40 -8.43
CA PRO A 217 10.87 11.32 -8.39
C PRO A 217 10.19 11.65 -9.72
N ASN A 218 10.70 12.62 -10.47
CA ASN A 218 10.17 12.96 -11.80
C ASN A 218 10.31 11.80 -12.80
N THR A 219 11.37 11.00 -12.70
CA THR A 219 11.55 9.80 -13.53
C THR A 219 10.50 8.73 -13.17
N TYR A 220 10.24 8.58 -11.87
CA TYR A 220 9.18 7.71 -11.38
C TYR A 220 7.79 8.14 -11.88
N ASP A 221 7.48 9.45 -11.79
CA ASP A 221 6.21 10.00 -12.28
C ASP A 221 6.00 9.76 -13.78
N GLN A 222 7.06 9.93 -14.59
CA GLN A 222 7.03 9.62 -16.03
C GLN A 222 6.77 8.13 -16.30
N TRP A 223 7.28 7.25 -15.47
CA TRP A 223 7.03 5.82 -15.59
C TRP A 223 5.58 5.47 -15.21
N VAL A 224 5.09 5.95 -14.09
CA VAL A 224 3.72 5.71 -13.61
C VAL A 224 2.68 6.30 -14.57
N SER A 225 2.94 7.48 -15.16
CA SER A 225 2.06 8.10 -16.17
C SER A 225 2.16 7.48 -17.57
N ASN A 226 3.05 6.47 -17.74
CA ASN A 226 3.35 5.84 -19.03
C ASN A 226 3.94 6.79 -20.11
N GLU A 227 4.46 7.93 -19.69
CA GLU A 227 5.33 8.76 -20.54
C GLU A 227 6.64 8.03 -20.83
N MET A 228 7.23 7.43 -19.80
CA MET A 228 8.32 6.48 -19.93
C MET A 228 7.76 5.06 -20.10
N LYS A 229 8.20 4.36 -21.13
CA LYS A 229 7.72 3.02 -21.44
C LYS A 229 8.44 1.94 -20.63
N PHE A 230 7.81 0.80 -20.43
CA PHE A 230 8.39 -0.34 -19.72
C PHE A 230 9.65 -0.92 -20.38
N ASN A 231 9.89 -0.65 -21.65
CA ASN A 231 11.11 -1.02 -22.36
C ASN A 231 12.18 0.09 -22.34
N ASP A 232 12.04 1.12 -21.52
CA ASP A 232 13.11 2.07 -21.23
C ASP A 232 14.23 1.37 -20.44
N GLN A 233 15.48 1.70 -20.75
CA GLN A 233 16.61 1.03 -20.14
C GLN A 233 16.63 1.12 -18.61
N ARG A 234 16.15 2.22 -18.05
CA ARG A 234 16.04 2.43 -16.59
C ARG A 234 15.10 1.42 -15.92
N VAL A 235 14.00 1.09 -16.59
CA VAL A 235 13.04 0.09 -16.08
C VAL A 235 13.62 -1.32 -16.26
N ILE A 236 14.31 -1.59 -17.37
CA ILE A 236 15.01 -2.87 -17.60
C ILE A 236 16.08 -3.08 -16.54
N ASP A 237 16.91 -2.06 -16.25
CA ASP A 237 17.96 -2.15 -15.23
C ASP A 237 17.38 -2.43 -13.84
N ALA A 238 16.22 -1.82 -13.50
CA ALA A 238 15.52 -2.10 -12.25
C ALA A 238 14.97 -3.54 -12.20
N MET A 239 14.43 -4.04 -13.31
CA MET A 239 13.97 -5.43 -13.41
C MET A 239 15.12 -6.42 -13.31
N ASP A 240 16.24 -6.15 -13.96
CA ASP A 240 17.45 -6.99 -13.90
C ASP A 240 18.02 -7.02 -12.48
N PHE A 241 18.00 -5.87 -11.80
CA PHE A 241 18.42 -5.80 -10.40
C PHE A 241 17.52 -6.64 -9.49
N PHE A 242 16.19 -6.46 -9.55
CA PHE A 242 15.25 -7.31 -8.81
C PHE A 242 15.44 -8.79 -9.15
N GLY A 243 15.58 -9.11 -10.44
CA GLY A 243 15.80 -10.46 -10.93
C GLY A 243 17.10 -11.08 -10.40
N SER A 244 18.15 -10.30 -10.18
CA SER A 244 19.41 -10.78 -9.60
C SER A 244 19.25 -11.35 -8.19
N ILE A 245 18.24 -10.90 -7.47
CA ILE A 245 17.85 -11.41 -6.14
C ILE A 245 16.79 -12.49 -6.27
N ALA A 246 15.63 -12.16 -6.85
CA ALA A 246 14.45 -13.03 -6.86
C ALA A 246 14.59 -14.27 -7.75
N LEU A 247 15.48 -14.23 -8.74
CA LEU A 247 15.77 -15.33 -9.65
C LEU A 247 17.08 -16.08 -9.32
N ASN A 248 17.63 -15.87 -8.12
CA ASN A 248 18.78 -16.61 -7.64
C ASN A 248 18.32 -17.73 -6.69
N ASP A 249 18.39 -18.99 -7.14
CA ASP A 249 17.94 -20.15 -6.37
C ASP A 249 18.61 -20.29 -4.99
N SER A 250 19.83 -19.77 -4.83
CA SER A 250 20.56 -19.80 -3.57
C SER A 250 20.12 -18.69 -2.60
N TYR A 251 19.49 -17.63 -3.12
CA TYR A 251 19.09 -16.48 -2.31
C TYR A 251 17.70 -16.60 -1.74
N VAL A 252 16.80 -17.32 -2.41
CA VAL A 252 15.37 -17.30 -2.07
C VAL A 252 14.87 -18.61 -1.48
N ASN A 253 14.06 -18.53 -0.44
CA ASN A 253 13.51 -19.69 0.23
C ASN A 253 12.60 -20.49 -0.72
N GLY A 254 12.88 -21.80 -0.84
CA GLY A 254 12.20 -22.69 -1.77
C GLY A 254 12.64 -22.57 -3.22
N GLY A 255 13.66 -21.74 -3.50
CA GLY A 255 14.18 -21.47 -4.84
C GLY A 255 13.27 -20.58 -5.67
N THR A 256 13.74 -20.24 -6.86
CA THR A 256 13.04 -19.28 -7.77
C THR A 256 11.60 -19.69 -8.13
N LYS A 257 11.32 -20.99 -8.15
CA LYS A 257 9.98 -21.52 -8.45
C LYS A 257 8.97 -21.22 -7.34
N ALA A 258 9.43 -21.08 -6.11
CA ALA A 258 8.56 -20.79 -4.97
C ALA A 258 8.14 -19.31 -4.91
N VAL A 259 8.96 -18.40 -5.42
CA VAL A 259 8.75 -16.94 -5.32
C VAL A 259 7.35 -16.53 -5.77
N ALA A 260 6.89 -17.00 -6.92
CA ALA A 260 5.58 -16.63 -7.47
C ALA A 260 4.39 -17.26 -6.73
N THR A 261 4.61 -18.36 -6.00
CA THR A 261 3.55 -19.16 -5.36
C THR A 261 3.55 -19.07 -3.84
N THR A 262 4.63 -18.61 -3.23
CA THR A 262 4.67 -18.31 -1.80
C THR A 262 3.80 -17.09 -1.51
N ASP A 263 2.88 -17.23 -0.55
CA ASP A 263 2.06 -16.12 -0.10
C ASP A 263 2.94 -14.99 0.48
N PHE A 264 2.55 -13.76 0.25
CA PHE A 264 3.31 -12.59 0.69
C PHE A 264 3.28 -12.37 2.22
N ARG A 265 2.37 -13.05 2.91
CA ARG A 265 2.18 -13.02 4.38
C ARG A 265 3.06 -14.02 5.10
#